data_448314e8966ed5f2d4cb4dcc75ec042f
#
_entry.id   448314e8966ed5f2d4cb4dcc75ec042f
#
_cell.length_a   1.000
_cell.length_b   1.000
_cell.length_c   1.000
_cell.angle_alpha   90.00
_cell.angle_beta   90.00
_cell.angle_gamma   90.00
#
_symmetry.space_group_name_H-M   'P 1'
#
loop_
_entity.id
_entity.type
_entity.pdbx_description
1 polymer ?
#
loop_
_entity_poly.entity_id
_entity_poly.type
_entity_poly.pdbx_seq_one_letter_code
_entity_poly.pdbx_strand_id
1 'polypeptide(L)'
;MTTYLLAGGGTAGHVNPLLAVADALRLRDPDATVLVLGTAEGLESRLVPERGYELLIVPRLPFPRRPNRAALGFLPKFNRAINDVAGILRQRRVDVVVGFGGYVATPAYLAARRAGVPIAIHEANAKPGLANRVGAALTRSVGVAFAGTRLRHARVVGMPLRQEIETLDRAGSRSAGLEFFGLTAERPTLLVTGGSLGARRINRTVVDSATALTAAGWQVLHITGNAAEVEDPQLPGYRMIAYCDRMDLALSVADFAVSRAGAATVSELSALGIPAVYVPYPVGNGEQRFNAADVVAAGGGILVDDADFLPGWIRAQLLPVLAEPRRIHDMSAAALSAGVLDGTARTLELVDEASGSTPGAASGATAPHSA
;
A
#
# COMPACT_ATOMS: atom_id res chain seq x y z
N MET A 1 -23.60 17.70 -0.40
CA MET A 1 -22.14 17.92 -0.35
C MET A 1 -21.61 17.20 0.87
N THR A 2 -20.91 16.07 0.67
CA THR A 2 -20.44 15.22 1.78
C THR A 2 -19.02 15.61 2.17
N THR A 3 -18.76 15.72 3.48
CA THR A 3 -17.43 16.03 4.01
C THR A 3 -16.80 14.78 4.64
N TYR A 4 -15.69 14.35 4.10
CA TYR A 4 -14.90 13.19 4.56
C TYR A 4 -13.69 13.66 5.36
N LEU A 5 -13.41 13.03 6.49
CA LEU A 5 -12.14 13.18 7.22
C LEU A 5 -11.36 11.87 7.15
N LEU A 6 -10.29 11.85 6.37
CA LEU A 6 -9.40 10.71 6.23
C LEU A 6 -8.26 10.80 7.26
N ALA A 7 -8.16 9.87 8.19
CA ALA A 7 -7.18 9.89 9.27
C ALA A 7 -6.12 8.79 9.07
N GLY A 8 -4.91 9.20 8.78
CA GLY A 8 -3.79 8.27 8.58
C GLY A 8 -2.47 9.00 8.42
N GLY A 9 -1.38 8.36 8.80
CA GLY A 9 -0.08 9.04 8.68
C GLY A 9 1.10 8.22 9.17
N GLY A 10 2.26 8.85 9.07
CA GLY A 10 3.56 8.33 9.49
C GLY A 10 4.30 7.57 8.40
N THR A 11 3.70 6.57 7.78
CA THR A 11 4.37 5.70 6.78
C THR A 11 3.60 5.65 5.46
N ALA A 12 4.30 5.29 4.38
CA ALA A 12 3.69 5.09 3.06
C ALA A 12 2.55 4.05 3.08
N GLY A 13 2.64 3.04 3.96
CA GLY A 13 1.60 2.01 4.12
C GLY A 13 0.26 2.54 4.62
N HIS A 14 0.23 3.69 5.29
CA HIS A 14 -1.01 4.36 5.70
C HIS A 14 -1.41 5.49 4.74
N VAL A 15 -0.42 6.24 4.24
CA VAL A 15 -0.65 7.45 3.43
C VAL A 15 -1.08 7.11 2.01
N ASN A 16 -0.49 6.09 1.38
CA ASN A 16 -0.84 5.73 0.00
C ASN A 16 -2.29 5.23 -0.14
N PRO A 17 -2.79 4.26 0.65
CA PRO A 17 -4.18 3.84 0.56
C PRO A 17 -5.16 4.97 0.95
N LEU A 18 -4.77 5.86 1.88
CA LEU A 18 -5.55 7.05 2.21
C LEU A 18 -5.70 7.95 0.99
N LEU A 19 -4.60 8.25 0.29
CA LEU A 19 -4.61 9.10 -0.89
C LEU A 19 -5.36 8.46 -2.06
N ALA A 20 -5.24 7.14 -2.26
CA ALA A 20 -6.01 6.42 -3.28
C ALA A 20 -7.53 6.56 -3.04
N VAL A 21 -7.98 6.42 -1.79
CA VAL A 21 -9.38 6.63 -1.42
C VAL A 21 -9.78 8.11 -1.56
N ALA A 22 -8.91 9.05 -1.20
CA ALA A 22 -9.16 10.48 -1.37
C ALA A 22 -9.39 10.86 -2.83
N ASP A 23 -8.50 10.37 -3.72
CA ASP A 23 -8.60 10.60 -5.16
C ASP A 23 -9.89 10.01 -5.74
N ALA A 24 -10.25 8.79 -5.35
CA ALA A 24 -11.46 8.12 -5.79
C ALA A 24 -12.74 8.80 -5.27
N LEU A 25 -12.75 9.31 -4.04
CA LEU A 25 -13.86 10.10 -3.50
C LEU A 25 -14.08 11.38 -4.31
N ARG A 26 -13.00 12.12 -4.60
CA ARG A 26 -13.05 13.35 -5.39
C ARG A 26 -13.45 13.09 -6.85
N LEU A 27 -13.01 11.98 -7.43
CA LEU A 27 -13.40 11.59 -8.78
C LEU A 27 -14.89 11.23 -8.86
N ARG A 28 -15.41 10.53 -7.83
CA ARG A 28 -16.80 10.10 -7.77
C ARG A 28 -17.76 11.26 -7.50
N ASP A 29 -17.38 12.18 -6.62
CA ASP A 29 -18.14 13.38 -6.23
C ASP A 29 -17.21 14.59 -6.20
N PRO A 30 -17.12 15.35 -7.31
CA PRO A 30 -16.30 16.56 -7.39
C PRO A 30 -16.67 17.65 -6.37
N ASP A 31 -17.89 17.63 -5.87
CA ASP A 31 -18.39 18.58 -4.85
C ASP A 31 -18.07 18.12 -3.42
N ALA A 32 -17.60 16.89 -3.23
CA ALA A 32 -17.22 16.39 -1.92
C ALA A 32 -16.03 17.15 -1.33
N THR A 33 -16.09 17.42 -0.05
CA THR A 33 -14.96 17.96 0.71
C THR A 33 -14.16 16.81 1.32
N VAL A 34 -12.90 16.63 0.88
CA VAL A 34 -11.99 15.62 1.42
C VAL A 34 -10.90 16.29 2.24
N LEU A 35 -10.91 16.06 3.55
CA LEU A 35 -9.95 16.56 4.52
C LEU A 35 -9.04 15.41 4.97
N VAL A 36 -7.77 15.68 5.20
CA VAL A 36 -6.83 14.69 5.74
C VAL A 36 -6.33 15.11 7.11
N LEU A 37 -6.39 14.21 8.07
CA LEU A 37 -5.83 14.39 9.40
C LEU A 37 -4.48 13.66 9.50
N GLY A 38 -3.42 14.40 9.79
CA GLY A 38 -2.06 13.87 9.85
C GLY A 38 -1.20 14.56 10.89
N THR A 39 0.11 14.33 10.82
CA THR A 39 1.13 14.98 11.64
C THR A 39 2.06 15.84 10.78
N ALA A 40 2.79 16.77 11.40
CA ALA A 40 3.76 17.60 10.69
C ALA A 40 5.01 16.83 10.27
N GLU A 41 5.32 15.70 10.94
CA GLU A 41 6.57 14.96 10.78
C GLU A 41 6.43 13.71 9.89
N GLY A 42 5.22 13.33 9.52
CA GLY A 42 4.97 12.13 8.70
C GLY A 42 5.06 12.39 7.20
N LEU A 43 5.02 11.34 6.39
CA LEU A 43 5.00 11.46 4.93
C LEU A 43 3.78 12.24 4.41
N GLU A 44 2.70 12.24 5.16
CA GLU A 44 1.48 12.98 4.86
C GLU A 44 1.71 14.48 4.76
N SER A 45 2.68 15.04 5.52
CA SER A 45 2.97 16.49 5.50
C SER A 45 3.42 16.98 4.12
N ARG A 46 4.01 16.11 3.31
CA ARG A 46 4.43 16.39 1.94
C ARG A 46 3.42 15.87 0.92
N LEU A 47 3.04 14.59 0.99
CA LEU A 47 2.26 13.92 -0.05
C LEU A 47 0.80 14.42 -0.15
N VAL A 48 0.19 14.84 0.97
CA VAL A 48 -1.20 15.29 0.99
C VAL A 48 -1.36 16.65 0.27
N PRO A 49 -0.55 17.69 0.59
CA PRO A 49 -0.59 18.95 -0.14
C PRO A 49 -0.17 18.83 -1.61
N GLU A 50 0.82 17.97 -1.93
CA GLU A 50 1.22 17.68 -3.32
C GLU A 50 0.05 17.17 -4.19
N ARG A 51 -0.94 16.46 -3.56
CA ARG A 51 -2.18 15.99 -4.21
C ARG A 51 -3.33 16.99 -4.17
N GLY A 52 -3.11 18.18 -3.60
CA GLY A 52 -4.11 19.26 -3.51
C GLY A 52 -5.20 19.00 -2.45
N TYR A 53 -4.90 18.22 -1.41
CA TYR A 53 -5.79 18.03 -0.26
C TYR A 53 -5.38 18.91 0.91
N GLU A 54 -6.37 19.34 1.70
CA GLU A 54 -6.13 20.06 2.95
C GLU A 54 -5.65 19.10 4.03
N LEU A 55 -4.47 19.38 4.59
CA LEU A 55 -3.90 18.64 5.71
C LEU A 55 -4.18 19.37 7.02
N LEU A 56 -4.96 18.73 7.89
CA LEU A 56 -5.23 19.17 9.26
C LEU A 56 -4.21 18.50 10.19
N ILE A 57 -3.41 19.30 10.87
CA ILE A 57 -2.29 18.82 11.66
C ILE A 57 -2.70 18.64 13.13
N VAL A 58 -2.42 17.47 13.69
CA VAL A 58 -2.51 17.20 15.12
C VAL A 58 -1.15 16.74 15.65
N PRO A 59 -0.85 16.96 16.94
CA PRO A 59 0.41 16.53 17.52
C PRO A 59 0.61 15.02 17.42
N ARG A 60 1.83 14.61 17.07
CA ARG A 60 2.22 13.21 17.10
C ARG A 60 2.31 12.72 18.56
N LEU A 61 1.46 11.78 18.94
CA LEU A 61 1.35 11.23 20.28
C LEU A 61 1.57 9.70 20.28
N PRO A 62 2.82 9.22 20.27
CA PRO A 62 3.10 7.79 20.35
C PRO A 62 2.66 7.24 21.70
N PHE A 63 1.97 6.09 21.70
CA PHE A 63 1.60 5.40 22.93
C PHE A 63 2.86 5.02 23.73
N PRO A 64 2.93 5.34 25.04
CA PRO A 64 4.06 4.98 25.87
C PRO A 64 4.18 3.46 25.99
N ARG A 65 5.34 2.93 25.62
CA ARG A 65 5.64 1.49 25.68
C ARG A 65 6.13 1.03 27.06
N ARG A 66 6.51 1.96 27.93
CA ARG A 66 7.02 1.70 29.29
C ARG A 66 6.44 2.75 30.24
N PRO A 67 6.18 2.39 31.51
CA PRO A 67 5.80 3.37 32.52
C PRO A 67 7.01 4.27 32.83
N ASN A 68 6.97 5.51 32.34
CA ASN A 68 7.97 6.54 32.58
C ASN A 68 7.29 7.91 32.75
N ARG A 69 8.05 8.99 33.03
CA ARG A 69 7.52 10.35 33.18
C ARG A 69 6.75 10.84 31.95
N ALA A 70 7.09 10.36 30.74
CA ALA A 70 6.35 10.68 29.55
C ALA A 70 4.93 10.05 29.54
N ALA A 71 4.75 8.91 30.20
CA ALA A 71 3.44 8.27 30.35
C ALA A 71 2.49 9.09 31.24
N LEU A 72 3.00 9.80 32.25
CA LEU A 72 2.19 10.66 33.12
C LEU A 72 1.59 11.86 32.37
N GLY A 73 2.35 12.44 31.42
CA GLY A 73 1.90 13.55 30.59
C GLY A 73 1.10 13.13 29.35
N PHE A 74 0.99 11.82 29.06
CA PHE A 74 0.32 11.33 27.85
C PHE A 74 -1.19 11.55 27.87
N LEU A 75 -1.86 11.17 28.96
CA LEU A 75 -3.35 11.25 29.04
C LEU A 75 -3.92 12.66 28.83
N PRO A 76 -3.38 13.73 29.47
CA PRO A 76 -3.85 15.09 29.20
C PRO A 76 -3.64 15.53 27.75
N LYS A 77 -2.47 15.22 27.16
CA LYS A 77 -2.17 15.54 25.76
C LYS A 77 -3.08 14.76 24.81
N PHE A 78 -3.31 13.50 25.10
CA PHE A 78 -4.19 12.65 24.30
C PHE A 78 -5.64 13.11 24.34
N ASN A 79 -6.16 13.47 25.53
CA ASN A 79 -7.50 14.05 25.66
C ASN A 79 -7.61 15.40 24.92
N ARG A 80 -6.56 16.24 24.95
CA ARG A 80 -6.53 17.48 24.17
C ARG A 80 -6.62 17.18 22.69
N ALA A 81 -5.83 16.24 22.16
CA ALA A 81 -5.91 15.85 20.75
C ALA A 81 -7.30 15.35 20.35
N ILE A 82 -7.99 14.57 21.21
CA ILE A 82 -9.36 14.14 20.94
C ILE A 82 -10.31 15.35 20.88
N ASN A 83 -10.17 16.33 21.78
CA ASN A 83 -11.01 17.52 21.80
C ASN A 83 -10.75 18.43 20.59
N ASP A 84 -9.48 18.57 20.18
CA ASP A 84 -9.10 19.32 18.99
C ASP A 84 -9.75 18.70 17.73
N VAL A 85 -9.64 17.37 17.57
CA VAL A 85 -10.31 16.66 16.47
C VAL A 85 -11.85 16.80 16.57
N ALA A 86 -12.44 16.68 17.75
CA ALA A 86 -13.88 16.89 17.92
C ALA A 86 -14.31 18.34 17.55
N GLY A 87 -13.44 19.32 17.77
CA GLY A 87 -13.61 20.69 17.27
C GLY A 87 -13.62 20.75 15.75
N ILE A 88 -12.64 20.10 15.11
CA ILE A 88 -12.56 19.97 13.64
C ILE A 88 -13.82 19.33 13.07
N LEU A 89 -14.27 18.20 13.62
CA LEU A 89 -15.48 17.50 13.14
C LEU A 89 -16.70 18.41 13.11
N ARG A 90 -16.90 19.20 14.16
CA ARG A 90 -18.04 20.14 14.25
C ARG A 90 -17.89 21.33 13.31
N GLN A 91 -16.70 21.99 13.30
CA GLN A 91 -16.46 23.19 12.49
C GLN A 91 -16.54 22.91 11.00
N ARG A 92 -16.04 21.76 10.59
CA ARG A 92 -15.98 21.33 9.18
C ARG A 92 -17.22 20.51 8.78
N ARG A 93 -18.16 20.25 9.69
CA ARG A 93 -19.37 19.45 9.47
C ARG A 93 -19.04 18.10 8.83
N VAL A 94 -18.08 17.38 9.43
CA VAL A 94 -17.64 16.08 8.90
C VAL A 94 -18.75 15.05 9.01
N ASP A 95 -19.12 14.43 7.89
CA ASP A 95 -20.17 13.43 7.80
C ASP A 95 -19.66 12.01 8.10
N VAL A 96 -18.40 11.70 7.75
CA VAL A 96 -17.79 10.39 8.00
C VAL A 96 -16.28 10.51 8.24
N VAL A 97 -15.77 9.71 9.18
CA VAL A 97 -14.34 9.54 9.44
C VAL A 97 -13.87 8.21 8.86
N VAL A 98 -12.83 8.24 8.01
CA VAL A 98 -12.20 7.04 7.44
C VAL A 98 -10.79 6.92 7.98
N GLY A 99 -10.48 5.85 8.69
CA GLY A 99 -9.18 5.66 9.30
C GLY A 99 -8.33 4.62 8.61
N PHE A 100 -7.04 4.97 8.42
CA PHE A 100 -6.04 4.11 7.78
C PHE A 100 -4.93 3.67 8.74
N GLY A 101 -5.03 4.08 10.02
CA GLY A 101 -4.03 3.77 11.04
C GLY A 101 -3.03 4.91 11.30
N GLY A 102 -1.99 4.60 12.03
CA GLY A 102 -1.05 5.60 12.52
C GLY A 102 -1.50 6.27 13.82
N TYR A 103 -0.70 7.21 14.34
CA TYR A 103 -0.95 7.84 15.64
C TYR A 103 -2.19 8.72 15.66
N VAL A 104 -2.54 9.32 14.52
CA VAL A 104 -3.66 10.26 14.39
C VAL A 104 -5.02 9.58 14.35
N ALA A 105 -5.07 8.32 13.94
CA ALA A 105 -6.31 7.60 13.76
C ALA A 105 -7.04 7.34 15.09
N THR A 106 -6.32 7.04 16.17
CA THR A 106 -6.97 6.78 17.48
C THR A 106 -7.72 8.00 18.03
N PRO A 107 -7.13 9.22 18.11
CA PRO A 107 -7.87 10.42 18.47
C PRO A 107 -9.07 10.68 17.55
N ALA A 108 -8.92 10.45 16.23
CA ALA A 108 -10.01 10.63 15.26
C ALA A 108 -11.19 9.68 15.55
N TYR A 109 -10.93 8.41 15.80
CA TYR A 109 -11.99 7.44 16.12
C TYR A 109 -12.74 7.79 17.41
N LEU A 110 -12.00 8.19 18.45
CA LEU A 110 -12.61 8.55 19.74
C LEU A 110 -13.41 9.85 19.65
N ALA A 111 -12.92 10.83 18.89
CA ALA A 111 -13.63 12.08 18.64
C ALA A 111 -14.90 11.82 17.82
N ALA A 112 -14.82 11.03 16.74
CA ALA A 112 -15.97 10.66 15.91
C ALA A 112 -17.03 9.92 16.73
N ARG A 113 -16.61 8.93 17.55
CA ARG A 113 -17.54 8.20 18.45
C ARG A 113 -18.26 9.13 19.42
N ARG A 114 -17.56 10.14 19.99
CA ARG A 114 -18.17 11.14 20.89
C ARG A 114 -19.13 12.09 20.17
N ALA A 115 -18.81 12.43 18.92
CA ALA A 115 -19.62 13.34 18.11
C ALA A 115 -20.78 12.65 17.38
N GLY A 116 -20.91 11.32 17.45
CA GLY A 116 -21.90 10.55 16.68
C GLY A 116 -21.62 10.47 15.19
N VAL A 117 -20.38 10.80 14.78
CA VAL A 117 -19.95 10.72 13.36
C VAL A 117 -19.60 9.27 13.01
N PRO A 118 -20.12 8.72 11.91
CA PRO A 118 -19.80 7.38 11.43
C PRO A 118 -18.30 7.17 11.20
N ILE A 119 -17.85 5.92 11.40
CA ILE A 119 -16.44 5.53 11.25
C ILE A 119 -16.34 4.35 10.31
N ALA A 120 -15.51 4.47 9.26
CA ALA A 120 -14.99 3.36 8.46
C ALA A 120 -13.50 3.19 8.72
N ILE A 121 -12.99 1.95 8.63
CA ILE A 121 -11.58 1.65 8.88
C ILE A 121 -11.05 0.79 7.73
N HIS A 122 -9.87 1.13 7.26
CA HIS A 122 -9.06 0.26 6.40
C HIS A 122 -7.75 -0.11 7.11
N GLU A 123 -7.48 -1.41 7.24
CA GLU A 123 -6.21 -1.94 7.75
C GLU A 123 -5.38 -2.51 6.61
N ALA A 124 -4.27 -1.87 6.35
CA ALA A 124 -3.38 -2.21 5.25
C ALA A 124 -2.51 -3.45 5.52
N ASN A 125 -2.21 -3.76 6.77
CA ASN A 125 -1.30 -4.85 7.12
C ASN A 125 -2.04 -6.09 7.62
N ALA A 126 -1.50 -7.27 7.34
CA ALA A 126 -2.03 -8.52 7.88
C ALA A 126 -1.94 -8.59 9.42
N LYS A 127 -0.97 -7.90 10.02
CA LYS A 127 -0.89 -7.72 11.47
C LYS A 127 -1.42 -6.35 11.85
N PRO A 128 -2.66 -6.24 12.36
CA PRO A 128 -3.31 -4.96 12.55
C PRO A 128 -2.63 -4.09 13.60
N GLY A 129 -2.54 -2.78 13.28
CA GLY A 129 -2.02 -1.76 14.17
C GLY A 129 -2.93 -1.50 15.38
N LEU A 130 -2.35 -0.99 16.47
CA LEU A 130 -3.10 -0.71 17.70
C LEU A 130 -4.26 0.28 17.46
N ALA A 131 -4.04 1.31 16.65
CA ALA A 131 -5.07 2.30 16.34
C ALA A 131 -6.31 1.64 15.72
N ASN A 132 -6.13 0.81 14.69
CA ASN A 132 -7.23 0.13 14.02
C ASN A 132 -7.89 -0.94 14.91
N ARG A 133 -7.14 -1.56 15.83
CA ARG A 133 -7.74 -2.46 16.85
C ARG A 133 -8.68 -1.71 17.79
N VAL A 134 -8.30 -0.50 18.22
CA VAL A 134 -9.17 0.37 19.02
C VAL A 134 -10.38 0.82 18.21
N GLY A 135 -10.16 1.26 16.97
CA GLY A 135 -11.25 1.70 16.08
C GLY A 135 -12.24 0.58 15.77
N ALA A 136 -11.80 -0.64 15.51
CA ALA A 136 -12.65 -1.80 15.24
C ALA A 136 -13.57 -2.20 16.43
N ALA A 137 -13.28 -1.72 17.63
CA ALA A 137 -14.19 -1.83 18.76
C ALA A 137 -15.33 -0.78 18.76
N LEU A 138 -15.22 0.25 17.91
CA LEU A 138 -16.13 1.39 17.84
C LEU A 138 -17.03 1.37 16.59
N THR A 139 -16.73 0.57 15.59
CA THR A 139 -17.49 0.44 14.34
C THR A 139 -17.56 -1.01 13.86
N ARG A 140 -18.52 -1.28 12.96
CA ARG A 140 -18.62 -2.54 12.21
C ARG A 140 -18.09 -2.43 10.77
N SER A 141 -17.86 -1.21 10.28
CA SER A 141 -17.32 -0.96 8.94
C SER A 141 -15.81 -1.05 8.95
N VAL A 142 -15.29 -2.27 8.88
CA VAL A 142 -13.86 -2.59 8.98
C VAL A 142 -13.42 -3.39 7.76
N GLY A 143 -12.63 -2.75 6.88
CA GLY A 143 -11.98 -3.37 5.74
C GLY A 143 -10.54 -3.75 6.05
N VAL A 144 -10.08 -4.85 5.47
CA VAL A 144 -8.71 -5.34 5.60
C VAL A 144 -8.14 -5.69 4.23
N ALA A 145 -6.84 -5.48 4.05
CA ALA A 145 -6.17 -5.81 2.80
C ALA A 145 -5.98 -7.32 2.60
N PHE A 146 -5.73 -8.07 3.67
CA PHE A 146 -5.37 -9.49 3.62
C PHE A 146 -6.36 -10.34 4.38
N ALA A 147 -6.68 -11.53 3.83
CA ALA A 147 -7.64 -12.46 4.43
C ALA A 147 -7.18 -12.99 5.81
N GLY A 148 -5.86 -13.14 5.99
CA GLY A 148 -5.27 -13.57 7.26
C GLY A 148 -5.33 -12.54 8.39
N THR A 149 -5.83 -11.31 8.15
CA THR A 149 -5.89 -10.23 9.15
C THR A 149 -6.93 -10.50 10.23
N ARG A 150 -6.47 -10.68 11.47
CA ARG A 150 -7.35 -10.90 12.63
C ARG A 150 -7.75 -9.57 13.26
N LEU A 151 -8.86 -9.01 12.80
CA LEU A 151 -9.43 -7.77 13.32
C LEU A 151 -10.95 -7.96 13.51
N ARG A 152 -11.51 -7.32 14.54
CA ARG A 152 -12.95 -7.40 14.80
C ARG A 152 -13.74 -6.83 13.63
N HIS A 153 -14.79 -7.53 13.19
CA HIS A 153 -15.65 -7.16 12.07
C HIS A 153 -14.95 -7.03 10.70
N ALA A 154 -13.74 -7.60 10.56
CA ALA A 154 -12.97 -7.51 9.33
C ALA A 154 -13.72 -8.13 8.14
N ARG A 155 -13.75 -7.38 7.04
CA ARG A 155 -14.12 -7.85 5.69
C ARG A 155 -12.93 -7.64 4.77
N VAL A 156 -12.62 -8.61 3.93
CA VAL A 156 -11.56 -8.48 2.93
C VAL A 156 -12.05 -7.55 1.82
N VAL A 157 -11.47 -6.36 1.77
CA VAL A 157 -11.72 -5.36 0.72
C VAL A 157 -10.53 -5.21 -0.22
N GLY A 158 -9.35 -5.76 0.13
CA GLY A 158 -8.11 -5.53 -0.60
C GLY A 158 -7.44 -4.22 -0.19
N MET A 159 -6.33 -3.90 -0.84
CA MET A 159 -5.60 -2.66 -0.66
C MET A 159 -6.14 -1.61 -1.62
N PRO A 160 -6.53 -0.41 -1.17
CA PRO A 160 -6.70 0.72 -2.09
C PRO A 160 -5.37 1.04 -2.76
N LEU A 161 -5.30 0.76 -4.05
CA LEU A 161 -4.12 0.99 -4.87
C LEU A 161 -4.24 2.32 -5.60
N ARG A 162 -3.12 2.84 -6.08
CA ARG A 162 -3.12 4.02 -6.93
C ARG A 162 -3.86 3.74 -8.23
N GLN A 163 -4.58 4.73 -8.75
CA GLN A 163 -5.40 4.56 -9.95
C GLN A 163 -4.61 4.00 -11.14
N GLU A 164 -3.37 4.48 -11.35
CA GLU A 164 -2.49 4.01 -12.41
C GLU A 164 -2.10 2.52 -12.29
N ILE A 165 -2.29 1.91 -11.11
CA ILE A 165 -2.08 0.48 -10.90
C ILE A 165 -3.39 -0.30 -11.04
N GLU A 166 -4.50 0.21 -10.48
CA GLU A 166 -5.82 -0.43 -10.57
C GLU A 166 -6.32 -0.54 -12.01
N THR A 167 -5.99 0.47 -12.83
CA THR A 167 -6.40 0.53 -14.25
C THR A 167 -5.32 0.05 -15.22
N LEU A 168 -4.22 -0.51 -14.72
CA LEU A 168 -3.09 -0.91 -15.56
C LEU A 168 -3.44 -2.09 -16.48
N ASP A 169 -3.50 -1.83 -17.78
CA ASP A 169 -3.38 -2.87 -18.78
C ASP A 169 -1.90 -3.23 -18.97
N ARG A 170 -1.45 -4.29 -18.29
CA ARG A 170 -0.05 -4.74 -18.36
C ARG A 170 0.37 -5.11 -19.78
N ALA A 171 -0.50 -5.78 -20.54
CA ALA A 171 -0.19 -6.23 -21.91
C ALA A 171 -0.05 -5.02 -22.85
N GLY A 172 -1.02 -4.11 -22.83
CA GLY A 172 -1.01 -2.90 -23.64
C GLY A 172 0.12 -1.92 -23.28
N SER A 173 0.53 -1.87 -22.00
CA SER A 173 1.58 -0.96 -21.52
C SER A 173 3.00 -1.53 -21.63
N ARG A 174 3.15 -2.85 -21.89
CA ARG A 174 4.45 -3.53 -21.88
C ARG A 174 5.46 -2.93 -22.85
N SER A 175 5.05 -2.65 -24.10
CA SER A 175 5.96 -2.07 -25.11
C SER A 175 6.50 -0.70 -24.68
N ALA A 176 5.63 0.17 -24.19
CA ALA A 176 6.02 1.48 -23.67
C ALA A 176 6.96 1.36 -22.44
N GLY A 177 6.71 0.38 -21.56
CA GLY A 177 7.58 0.11 -20.42
C GLY A 177 8.96 -0.38 -20.83
N LEU A 178 9.04 -1.31 -21.79
CA LEU A 178 10.32 -1.80 -22.31
C LEU A 178 11.15 -0.66 -22.92
N GLU A 179 10.52 0.17 -23.75
CA GLU A 179 11.16 1.35 -24.35
C GLU A 179 11.65 2.33 -23.27
N PHE A 180 10.77 2.66 -22.30
CA PHE A 180 11.09 3.61 -21.23
C PHE A 180 12.32 3.21 -20.40
N PHE A 181 12.48 1.90 -20.11
CA PHE A 181 13.60 1.41 -19.33
C PHE A 181 14.78 0.94 -20.18
N GLY A 182 14.69 0.95 -21.51
CA GLY A 182 15.72 0.45 -22.41
C GLY A 182 15.89 -1.07 -22.29
N LEU A 183 14.78 -1.79 -22.12
CA LEU A 183 14.72 -3.25 -22.05
C LEU A 183 14.28 -3.83 -23.41
N THR A 184 14.49 -5.14 -23.61
CA THR A 184 14.13 -5.82 -24.85
C THR A 184 12.92 -6.74 -24.69
N ALA A 185 12.21 -7.03 -25.78
CA ALA A 185 11.06 -7.93 -25.77
C ALA A 185 11.46 -9.43 -25.74
N GLU A 186 12.71 -9.73 -26.14
CA GLU A 186 13.21 -11.11 -26.31
C GLU A 186 13.55 -11.78 -24.96
N ARG A 187 13.64 -10.99 -23.89
CA ARG A 187 14.03 -11.49 -22.56
C ARG A 187 12.94 -11.24 -21.54
N PRO A 188 12.66 -12.21 -20.66
CA PRO A 188 11.80 -11.96 -19.50
C PRO A 188 12.50 -10.98 -18.52
N THR A 189 11.69 -10.18 -17.82
CA THR A 189 12.18 -9.13 -16.91
C THR A 189 11.99 -9.51 -15.45
N LEU A 190 13.10 -9.51 -14.71
CA LEU A 190 13.12 -9.59 -13.25
C LEU A 190 13.09 -8.16 -12.68
N LEU A 191 11.97 -7.79 -12.07
CA LEU A 191 11.85 -6.52 -11.34
C LEU A 191 12.41 -6.69 -9.92
N VAL A 192 13.36 -5.84 -9.53
CA VAL A 192 13.93 -5.84 -8.18
C VAL A 192 13.65 -4.49 -7.52
N THR A 193 13.00 -4.49 -6.35
CA THR A 193 12.74 -3.26 -5.60
C THR A 193 12.69 -3.49 -4.08
N GLY A 194 13.32 -2.57 -3.35
CA GLY A 194 13.32 -2.57 -1.88
C GLY A 194 12.38 -1.53 -1.26
N GLY A 195 11.59 -0.83 -2.09
CA GLY A 195 10.83 0.36 -1.69
C GLY A 195 11.65 1.64 -1.80
N SER A 196 11.05 2.81 -1.49
CA SER A 196 11.63 4.14 -1.73
C SER A 196 12.98 4.39 -1.07
N LEU A 197 13.25 3.78 0.08
CA LEU A 197 14.53 3.88 0.79
C LEU A 197 15.53 2.80 0.35
N GLY A 198 15.09 1.84 -0.46
CA GLY A 198 15.89 0.70 -0.87
C GLY A 198 15.97 -0.41 0.20
N ALA A 199 16.64 -1.50 -0.17
CA ALA A 199 16.85 -2.64 0.70
C ALA A 199 18.28 -3.14 0.55
N ARG A 200 19.18 -2.75 1.45
CA ARG A 200 20.62 -3.03 1.38
C ARG A 200 20.94 -4.50 1.04
N ARG A 201 20.28 -5.44 1.74
CA ARG A 201 20.48 -6.87 1.48
C ARG A 201 20.05 -7.28 0.07
N ILE A 202 18.84 -6.91 -0.32
CA ILE A 202 18.31 -7.21 -1.67
C ILE A 202 19.25 -6.63 -2.72
N ASN A 203 19.57 -5.34 -2.62
CA ASN A 203 20.42 -4.66 -3.59
C ASN A 203 21.78 -5.35 -3.76
N ARG A 204 22.47 -5.61 -2.64
CA ARG A 204 23.78 -6.25 -2.67
C ARG A 204 23.72 -7.66 -3.25
N THR A 205 22.79 -8.48 -2.77
CA THR A 205 22.66 -9.88 -3.23
C THR A 205 22.35 -9.96 -4.71
N VAL A 206 21.47 -9.07 -5.23
CA VAL A 206 21.12 -9.07 -6.66
C VAL A 206 22.27 -8.56 -7.51
N VAL A 207 22.98 -7.51 -7.10
CA VAL A 207 24.19 -7.03 -7.80
C VAL A 207 25.26 -8.12 -7.85
N ASP A 208 25.54 -8.78 -6.72
CA ASP A 208 26.51 -9.90 -6.64
C ASP A 208 26.08 -11.11 -7.49
N SER A 209 24.82 -11.19 -7.88
CA SER A 209 24.25 -12.26 -8.72
C SER A 209 23.95 -11.83 -10.16
N ALA A 210 24.25 -10.59 -10.53
CA ALA A 210 23.86 -9.99 -11.81
C ALA A 210 24.31 -10.83 -13.03
N THR A 211 25.57 -11.27 -13.05
CA THR A 211 26.11 -12.13 -14.10
C THR A 211 25.35 -13.46 -14.22
N ALA A 212 24.98 -14.09 -13.11
CA ALA A 212 24.25 -15.36 -13.13
C ALA A 212 22.81 -15.18 -13.63
N LEU A 213 22.14 -14.08 -13.23
CA LEU A 213 20.78 -13.75 -13.68
C LEU A 213 20.75 -13.46 -15.19
N THR A 214 21.67 -12.63 -15.68
CA THR A 214 21.72 -12.28 -17.11
C THR A 214 22.15 -13.46 -17.99
N ALA A 215 23.07 -14.32 -17.50
CA ALA A 215 23.46 -15.55 -18.16
C ALA A 215 22.31 -16.59 -18.21
N ALA A 216 21.40 -16.57 -17.28
CA ALA A 216 20.18 -17.39 -17.30
C ALA A 216 19.11 -16.87 -18.30
N GLY A 217 19.42 -15.85 -19.10
CA GLY A 217 18.54 -15.31 -20.15
C GLY A 217 17.57 -14.22 -19.65
N TRP A 218 17.65 -13.82 -18.39
CA TRP A 218 16.81 -12.75 -17.82
C TRP A 218 17.44 -11.37 -18.01
N GLN A 219 16.61 -10.37 -18.23
CA GLN A 219 17.00 -8.99 -18.00
C GLN A 219 16.50 -8.53 -16.62
N VAL A 220 17.23 -7.60 -16.01
CA VAL A 220 16.96 -7.13 -14.65
C VAL A 220 16.66 -5.64 -14.67
N LEU A 221 15.49 -5.25 -14.16
CA LEU A 221 15.16 -3.86 -13.81
C LEU A 221 15.32 -3.70 -12.30
N HIS A 222 16.41 -3.07 -11.87
CA HIS A 222 16.75 -2.91 -10.46
C HIS A 222 16.51 -1.48 -9.98
N ILE A 223 15.45 -1.28 -9.16
CA ILE A 223 15.12 -0.02 -8.51
C ILE A 223 15.72 -0.07 -7.10
N THR A 224 16.87 0.55 -6.93
CA THR A 224 17.71 0.39 -5.73
C THR A 224 17.20 1.17 -4.51
N GLY A 225 16.45 2.25 -4.72
CA GLY A 225 16.08 3.24 -3.70
C GLY A 225 17.13 4.35 -3.57
N ASN A 226 16.71 5.55 -3.15
CA ASN A 226 17.54 6.76 -3.11
C ASN A 226 18.73 6.69 -2.13
N ALA A 227 18.69 5.80 -1.15
CA ALA A 227 19.76 5.64 -0.15
C ALA A 227 20.65 4.40 -0.41
N ALA A 228 20.65 3.87 -1.64
CA ALA A 228 21.41 2.67 -1.96
C ALA A 228 22.92 2.95 -2.09
N GLU A 229 23.72 2.07 -1.54
CA GLU A 229 25.19 2.07 -1.60
C GLU A 229 25.67 0.86 -2.42
N VAL A 230 25.18 0.73 -3.66
CA VAL A 230 25.62 -0.31 -4.61
C VAL A 230 25.97 0.32 -5.95
N GLU A 231 26.98 -0.23 -6.59
CA GLU A 231 27.43 0.19 -7.91
C GLU A 231 26.68 -0.60 -8.99
N ASP A 232 26.42 0.07 -10.12
CA ASP A 232 25.87 -0.57 -11.30
C ASP A 232 26.87 -1.58 -11.88
N PRO A 233 26.50 -2.86 -12.03
CA PRO A 233 27.40 -3.88 -12.59
C PRO A 233 27.74 -3.66 -14.06
N GLN A 234 27.10 -2.71 -14.74
CA GLN A 234 27.35 -2.34 -16.15
C GLN A 234 27.27 -3.54 -17.11
N LEU A 235 26.35 -4.46 -16.86
CA LEU A 235 26.14 -5.65 -17.67
C LEU A 235 25.04 -5.47 -18.71
N PRO A 236 25.20 -5.99 -19.94
CA PRO A 236 24.10 -6.05 -20.90
C PRO A 236 22.88 -6.80 -20.33
N GLY A 237 21.70 -6.17 -20.41
CA GLY A 237 20.47 -6.73 -19.82
C GLY A 237 20.29 -6.45 -18.32
N TYR A 238 21.14 -5.60 -17.72
CA TYR A 238 20.96 -5.13 -16.35
C TYR A 238 20.73 -3.61 -16.35
N ARG A 239 19.54 -3.20 -15.95
CA ARG A 239 19.17 -1.79 -15.86
C ARG A 239 19.00 -1.40 -14.40
N MET A 240 19.88 -0.54 -13.90
CA MET A 240 19.81 0.01 -12.54
C MET A 240 19.30 1.44 -12.56
N ILE A 241 18.35 1.76 -11.68
CA ILE A 241 17.87 3.11 -11.42
C ILE A 241 17.67 3.32 -9.91
N ALA A 242 17.92 4.53 -9.45
CA ALA A 242 17.79 4.86 -8.02
C ALA A 242 16.32 4.95 -7.57
N TYR A 243 15.46 5.55 -8.41
CA TYR A 243 14.05 5.77 -8.10
C TYR A 243 13.20 5.62 -9.37
N CYS A 244 11.95 5.22 -9.21
CA CYS A 244 11.02 5.03 -10.30
C CYS A 244 9.71 5.78 -10.02
N ASP A 245 9.44 6.84 -10.77
CA ASP A 245 8.16 7.55 -10.73
C ASP A 245 7.06 6.80 -11.50
N ARG A 246 7.46 6.04 -12.54
CA ARG A 246 6.57 5.27 -13.39
C ARG A 246 6.55 3.79 -13.00
N MET A 247 6.09 3.53 -11.74
CA MET A 247 5.93 2.16 -11.25
C MET A 247 4.92 1.35 -12.08
N ASP A 248 3.93 2.00 -12.67
CA ASP A 248 2.99 1.41 -13.63
C ASP A 248 3.74 0.74 -14.79
N LEU A 249 4.71 1.44 -15.41
CA LEU A 249 5.54 0.88 -16.47
C LEU A 249 6.49 -0.21 -15.96
N ALA A 250 7.07 -0.05 -14.75
CA ALA A 250 7.93 -1.07 -14.17
C ALA A 250 7.15 -2.38 -13.89
N LEU A 251 5.91 -2.27 -13.41
CA LEU A 251 5.03 -3.42 -13.18
C LEU A 251 4.51 -4.02 -14.50
N SER A 252 4.33 -3.22 -15.54
CA SER A 252 3.89 -3.73 -16.85
C SER A 252 4.93 -4.66 -17.51
N VAL A 253 6.23 -4.41 -17.31
CA VAL A 253 7.31 -5.21 -17.89
C VAL A 253 7.73 -6.39 -17.03
N ALA A 254 7.34 -6.44 -15.75
CA ALA A 254 7.79 -7.44 -14.80
C ALA A 254 7.17 -8.81 -15.07
N ASP A 255 7.99 -9.84 -15.32
CA ASP A 255 7.55 -11.24 -15.43
C ASP A 255 7.74 -11.98 -14.09
N PHE A 256 8.67 -11.53 -13.28
CA PHE A 256 8.93 -12.00 -11.91
C PHE A 256 9.47 -10.85 -11.07
N ALA A 257 9.29 -10.88 -9.75
CA ALA A 257 9.80 -9.83 -8.89
C ALA A 257 10.63 -10.36 -7.70
N VAL A 258 11.55 -9.53 -7.21
CA VAL A 258 12.20 -9.68 -5.90
C VAL A 258 11.96 -8.39 -5.12
N SER A 259 11.28 -8.48 -3.97
CA SER A 259 10.95 -7.28 -3.21
C SER A 259 10.90 -7.48 -1.70
N ARG A 260 10.82 -6.36 -0.95
CA ARG A 260 10.32 -6.40 0.41
C ARG A 260 8.83 -6.79 0.42
N ALA A 261 8.35 -7.32 1.55
CA ALA A 261 6.95 -7.69 1.71
C ALA A 261 6.12 -6.58 2.40
N GLY A 262 6.30 -5.34 1.94
CA GLY A 262 5.43 -4.23 2.33
C GLY A 262 4.01 -4.46 1.83
N ALA A 263 3.00 -4.05 2.60
CA ALA A 263 1.61 -4.34 2.28
C ALA A 263 1.20 -3.86 0.87
N ALA A 264 1.56 -2.62 0.50
CA ALA A 264 1.27 -2.10 -0.84
C ALA A 264 1.96 -2.93 -1.94
N THR A 265 3.26 -3.23 -1.79
CA THR A 265 4.02 -4.00 -2.79
C THR A 265 3.45 -5.41 -2.98
N VAL A 266 3.12 -6.10 -1.88
CA VAL A 266 2.50 -7.44 -1.97
C VAL A 266 1.16 -7.34 -2.69
N SER A 267 0.34 -6.35 -2.35
CA SER A 267 -0.97 -6.15 -2.97
C SER A 267 -0.86 -5.78 -4.45
N GLU A 268 0.06 -4.87 -4.83
CA GLU A 268 0.31 -4.49 -6.23
C GLU A 268 0.75 -5.70 -7.07
N LEU A 269 1.76 -6.45 -6.58
CA LEU A 269 2.28 -7.61 -7.30
C LEU A 269 1.24 -8.72 -7.44
N SER A 270 0.52 -9.04 -6.36
CA SER A 270 -0.51 -10.09 -6.41
C SER A 270 -1.70 -9.69 -7.26
N ALA A 271 -2.20 -8.46 -7.14
CA ALA A 271 -3.33 -7.97 -7.94
C ALA A 271 -3.04 -7.96 -9.45
N LEU A 272 -1.76 -7.76 -9.82
CA LEU A 272 -1.31 -7.79 -11.22
C LEU A 272 -0.82 -9.17 -11.68
N GLY A 273 -0.91 -10.19 -10.83
CA GLY A 273 -0.43 -11.54 -11.16
C GLY A 273 1.08 -11.62 -11.39
N ILE A 274 1.88 -10.83 -10.68
CA ILE A 274 3.34 -10.87 -10.76
C ILE A 274 3.87 -11.75 -9.63
N PRO A 275 4.40 -12.96 -9.94
CA PRO A 275 4.97 -13.83 -8.91
C PRO A 275 6.25 -13.22 -8.35
N ALA A 276 6.52 -13.47 -7.06
CA ALA A 276 7.64 -12.80 -6.43
C ALA A 276 8.37 -13.62 -5.36
N VAL A 277 9.64 -13.29 -5.17
CA VAL A 277 10.37 -13.57 -3.93
C VAL A 277 10.16 -12.40 -2.98
N TYR A 278 9.56 -12.68 -1.85
CA TYR A 278 9.36 -11.72 -0.76
C TYR A 278 10.43 -11.89 0.30
N VAL A 279 11.16 -10.80 0.54
CA VAL A 279 12.24 -10.73 1.56
C VAL A 279 11.77 -9.74 2.65
N PRO A 280 11.08 -10.19 3.70
CA PRO A 280 10.56 -9.32 4.73
C PRO A 280 11.65 -8.47 5.39
N TYR A 281 11.32 -7.23 5.73
CA TYR A 281 12.22 -6.38 6.49
C TYR A 281 12.46 -6.98 7.90
N PRO A 282 13.72 -7.18 8.32
CA PRO A 282 14.03 -7.93 9.54
C PRO A 282 13.77 -7.17 10.85
N VAL A 283 13.46 -5.86 10.73
CA VAL A 283 13.27 -4.97 11.89
C VAL A 283 11.81 -4.55 11.99
N GLY A 284 11.36 -4.21 13.18
CA GLY A 284 9.98 -3.80 13.45
C GLY A 284 9.18 -4.88 14.18
N ASN A 285 7.89 -4.99 13.92
CA ASN A 285 6.99 -5.95 14.57
C ASN A 285 6.79 -7.24 13.75
N GLY A 286 7.54 -7.42 12.64
CA GLY A 286 7.49 -8.59 11.77
C GLY A 286 6.24 -8.67 10.87
N GLU A 287 5.52 -7.56 10.69
CA GLU A 287 4.28 -7.52 9.89
C GLU A 287 4.46 -7.97 8.45
N GLN A 288 5.62 -7.65 7.84
CA GLN A 288 5.88 -7.95 6.43
C GLN A 288 5.81 -9.44 6.10
N ARG A 289 6.25 -10.31 7.01
CA ARG A 289 6.13 -11.76 6.81
C ARG A 289 4.66 -12.19 6.68
N PHE A 290 3.78 -11.57 7.48
CA PHE A 290 2.35 -11.87 7.44
C PHE A 290 1.65 -11.30 6.21
N ASN A 291 2.10 -10.15 5.69
CA ASN A 291 1.54 -9.56 4.47
C ASN A 291 1.68 -10.50 3.25
N ALA A 292 2.80 -11.22 3.14
CA ALA A 292 3.02 -12.16 2.05
C ALA A 292 2.39 -13.55 2.28
N ALA A 293 1.83 -13.83 3.46
CA ALA A 293 1.41 -15.18 3.83
C ALA A 293 0.35 -15.76 2.89
N ASP A 294 -0.66 -14.97 2.52
CA ASP A 294 -1.77 -15.44 1.69
C ASP A 294 -1.30 -15.79 0.26
N VAL A 295 -0.52 -14.91 -0.38
CA VAL A 295 0.01 -15.14 -1.74
C VAL A 295 1.03 -16.28 -1.77
N VAL A 296 1.85 -16.43 -0.72
CA VAL A 296 2.80 -17.56 -0.60
C VAL A 296 2.05 -18.86 -0.39
N ALA A 297 1.03 -18.90 0.45
CA ALA A 297 0.19 -20.07 0.67
C ALA A 297 -0.56 -20.49 -0.59
N ALA A 298 -0.98 -19.54 -1.43
CA ALA A 298 -1.58 -19.82 -2.74
C ALA A 298 -0.57 -20.36 -3.77
N GLY A 299 0.74 -20.25 -3.52
CA GLY A 299 1.80 -20.64 -4.47
C GLY A 299 2.26 -19.51 -5.40
N GLY A 300 1.74 -18.28 -5.24
CA GLY A 300 2.10 -17.11 -6.06
C GLY A 300 3.38 -16.38 -5.63
N GLY A 301 4.04 -16.84 -4.56
CA GLY A 301 5.26 -16.23 -4.07
C GLY A 301 6.14 -17.17 -3.27
N ILE A 302 7.38 -16.75 -3.06
CA ILE A 302 8.37 -17.43 -2.23
C ILE A 302 8.76 -16.49 -1.11
N LEU A 303 8.72 -16.95 0.13
CA LEU A 303 9.18 -16.20 1.29
C LEU A 303 10.58 -16.63 1.69
N VAL A 304 11.49 -15.68 1.85
CA VAL A 304 12.85 -15.94 2.31
C VAL A 304 13.25 -14.90 3.37
N ASP A 305 13.90 -15.33 4.43
CA ASP A 305 14.37 -14.40 5.45
C ASP A 305 15.51 -13.52 4.94
N ASP A 306 15.56 -12.27 5.40
CA ASP A 306 16.58 -11.30 4.97
C ASP A 306 18.02 -11.86 5.13
N ALA A 307 18.28 -12.58 6.22
CA ALA A 307 19.59 -13.17 6.51
C ALA A 307 19.98 -14.26 5.50
N ASP A 308 18.98 -14.99 4.99
CA ASP A 308 19.19 -16.13 4.09
C ASP A 308 19.20 -15.73 2.61
N PHE A 309 18.73 -14.50 2.29
CA PHE A 309 18.75 -13.99 0.92
C PHE A 309 20.16 -13.59 0.50
N LEU A 310 20.91 -14.55 0.01
CA LEU A 310 22.31 -14.47 -0.37
C LEU A 310 22.51 -14.93 -1.84
N PRO A 311 23.66 -14.63 -2.50
CA PRO A 311 23.93 -15.10 -3.86
C PRO A 311 23.87 -16.62 -4.03
N GLY A 312 24.22 -17.38 -2.98
CA GLY A 312 24.07 -18.84 -2.95
C GLY A 312 22.60 -19.26 -3.01
N TRP A 313 21.70 -18.54 -2.31
CA TRP A 313 20.26 -18.79 -2.36
C TRP A 313 19.69 -18.50 -3.76
N ILE A 314 20.10 -17.38 -4.38
CA ILE A 314 19.67 -17.07 -5.76
C ILE A 314 20.06 -18.23 -6.71
N ARG A 315 21.30 -18.71 -6.64
CA ARG A 315 21.74 -19.83 -7.49
C ARG A 315 20.99 -21.13 -7.22
N ALA A 316 20.74 -21.45 -5.96
CA ALA A 316 20.16 -22.73 -5.59
C ALA A 316 18.63 -22.77 -5.65
N GLN A 317 17.96 -21.63 -5.46
CA GLN A 317 16.50 -21.59 -5.32
C GLN A 317 15.83 -20.73 -6.40
N LEU A 318 16.34 -19.52 -6.69
CA LEU A 318 15.68 -18.63 -7.65
C LEU A 318 15.96 -19.04 -9.10
N LEU A 319 17.20 -19.26 -9.49
CA LEU A 319 17.55 -19.62 -10.88
C LEU A 319 16.80 -20.86 -11.39
N PRO A 320 16.62 -21.96 -10.62
CA PRO A 320 15.78 -23.08 -11.05
C PRO A 320 14.32 -22.70 -11.31
N VAL A 321 13.75 -21.77 -10.52
CA VAL A 321 12.39 -21.26 -10.76
C VAL A 321 12.33 -20.47 -12.05
N LEU A 322 13.31 -19.56 -12.25
CA LEU A 322 13.39 -18.70 -13.44
C LEU A 322 13.65 -19.50 -14.74
N ALA A 323 14.21 -20.69 -14.66
CA ALA A 323 14.44 -21.58 -15.78
C ALA A 323 13.19 -22.36 -16.23
N GLU A 324 12.09 -22.31 -15.47
CA GLU A 324 10.86 -23.07 -15.73
C GLU A 324 9.68 -22.14 -16.09
N PRO A 325 9.45 -21.77 -17.36
CA PRO A 325 8.38 -20.84 -17.76
C PRO A 325 6.99 -21.30 -17.30
N ARG A 326 6.73 -22.60 -17.31
CA ARG A 326 5.44 -23.15 -16.85
C ARG A 326 5.24 -22.87 -15.36
N ARG A 327 6.26 -23.03 -14.55
CA ARG A 327 6.22 -22.73 -13.12
C ARG A 327 5.92 -21.26 -12.85
N ILE A 328 6.54 -20.36 -13.61
CA ILE A 328 6.28 -18.92 -13.52
C ILE A 328 4.83 -18.61 -13.88
N HIS A 329 4.29 -19.25 -14.93
CA HIS A 329 2.90 -19.10 -15.32
C HIS A 329 1.94 -19.57 -14.22
N ASP A 330 2.19 -20.75 -13.64
CA ASP A 330 1.37 -21.28 -12.54
C ASP A 330 1.45 -20.39 -11.29
N MET A 331 2.62 -19.89 -10.95
CA MET A 331 2.82 -18.92 -9.88
C MET A 331 2.11 -17.58 -10.16
N SER A 332 2.10 -17.11 -11.42
CA SER A 332 1.39 -15.91 -11.83
C SER A 332 -0.12 -16.05 -11.62
N ALA A 333 -0.70 -17.17 -12.05
CA ALA A 333 -2.12 -17.47 -11.83
C ALA A 333 -2.46 -17.57 -10.33
N ALA A 334 -1.58 -18.17 -9.53
CA ALA A 334 -1.73 -18.26 -8.08
C ALA A 334 -1.63 -16.90 -7.40
N ALA A 335 -0.71 -16.02 -7.83
CA ALA A 335 -0.61 -14.65 -7.32
C ALA A 335 -1.88 -13.86 -7.62
N LEU A 336 -2.38 -13.93 -8.84
CA LEU A 336 -3.62 -13.28 -9.27
C LEU A 336 -4.83 -13.75 -8.47
N SER A 337 -4.91 -15.03 -8.15
CA SER A 337 -6.02 -15.59 -7.36
C SER A 337 -6.04 -15.09 -5.90
N ALA A 338 -4.89 -14.70 -5.37
CA ALA A 338 -4.75 -14.14 -4.03
C ALA A 338 -4.86 -12.60 -4.02
N GLY A 339 -4.75 -11.96 -5.18
CA GLY A 339 -4.77 -10.50 -5.33
C GLY A 339 -6.18 -9.93 -5.37
N VAL A 340 -6.30 -8.64 -5.02
CA VAL A 340 -7.53 -7.86 -5.13
C VAL A 340 -7.22 -6.57 -5.87
N LEU A 341 -7.77 -6.37 -7.05
CA LEU A 341 -7.49 -5.19 -7.88
C LEU A 341 -8.45 -4.03 -7.58
N ASP A 342 -9.69 -4.32 -7.20
CA ASP A 342 -10.77 -3.36 -6.95
C ASP A 342 -10.85 -2.88 -5.47
N GLY A 343 -9.71 -2.86 -4.77
CA GLY A 343 -9.63 -2.53 -3.34
C GLY A 343 -10.14 -1.14 -3.01
N THR A 344 -9.91 -0.16 -3.88
CA THR A 344 -10.41 1.21 -3.71
C THR A 344 -11.94 1.23 -3.78
N ALA A 345 -12.54 0.61 -4.80
CA ALA A 345 -14.00 0.56 -4.97
C ALA A 345 -14.68 -0.12 -3.76
N ARG A 346 -14.19 -1.27 -3.32
CA ARG A 346 -14.72 -1.96 -2.12
C ARG A 346 -14.54 -1.16 -0.84
N THR A 347 -13.47 -0.35 -0.75
CA THR A 347 -13.29 0.55 0.41
C THR A 347 -14.29 1.69 0.37
N LEU A 348 -14.61 2.24 -0.81
CA LEU A 348 -15.68 3.24 -0.95
C LEU A 348 -17.04 2.69 -0.56
N GLU A 349 -17.39 1.47 -0.98
CA GLU A 349 -18.62 0.79 -0.56
C GLU A 349 -18.70 0.67 0.97
N LEU A 350 -17.58 0.31 1.62
CA LEU A 350 -17.49 0.25 3.07
C LEU A 350 -17.73 1.62 3.74
N VAL A 351 -17.24 2.70 3.13
CA VAL A 351 -17.44 4.08 3.59
C VAL A 351 -18.90 4.49 3.43
N ASP A 352 -19.54 4.17 2.32
CA ASP A 352 -20.95 4.43 2.05
C ASP A 352 -21.85 3.71 3.04
N GLU A 353 -21.60 2.44 3.31
CA GLU A 353 -22.32 1.67 4.33
C GLU A 353 -22.17 2.29 5.73
N ALA A 354 -20.96 2.78 6.08
CA ALA A 354 -20.75 3.45 7.36
C ALA A 354 -21.57 4.73 7.49
N SER A 355 -21.64 5.53 6.43
CA SER A 355 -22.37 6.80 6.40
C SER A 355 -23.89 6.65 6.22
N GLY A 356 -24.38 5.42 5.95
CA GLY A 356 -25.79 5.18 5.63
C GLY A 356 -26.20 5.68 4.25
N SER A 357 -25.22 5.97 3.37
CA SER A 357 -25.47 6.36 1.99
C SER A 357 -25.70 5.10 1.15
N THR A 358 -26.77 5.07 0.37
CA THR A 358 -27.06 3.94 -0.52
C THR A 358 -26.09 4.00 -1.72
N PRO A 359 -25.35 2.92 -2.07
CA PRO A 359 -24.57 2.89 -3.28
C PRO A 359 -25.47 3.09 -4.50
N GLY A 360 -25.20 4.12 -5.32
CA GLY A 360 -25.75 4.18 -6.68
C GLY A 360 -27.01 5.03 -6.92
N ALA A 361 -27.16 6.20 -6.30
CA ALA A 361 -27.99 7.26 -6.87
C ALA A 361 -27.15 8.15 -7.81
N ALA A 362 -26.67 7.57 -8.91
CA ALA A 362 -26.24 8.37 -10.05
C ALA A 362 -27.49 9.16 -10.52
N SER A 363 -27.45 10.49 -10.42
CA SER A 363 -28.48 11.38 -10.91
C SER A 363 -28.73 11.09 -12.38
N GLY A 364 -29.86 10.43 -12.67
CA GLY A 364 -30.39 10.37 -14.03
C GLY A 364 -30.74 11.79 -14.46
N ALA A 365 -29.86 12.38 -15.24
CA ALA A 365 -30.19 13.58 -16.00
C ALA A 365 -31.30 13.19 -16.97
N THR A 366 -32.54 13.52 -16.61
CA THR A 366 -33.67 13.55 -17.52
C THR A 366 -33.39 14.56 -18.62
N ALA A 367 -33.16 14.04 -19.81
CA ALA A 367 -33.15 14.85 -21.02
C ALA A 367 -34.57 15.48 -21.20
N PRO A 368 -34.69 16.77 -21.53
CA PRO A 368 -35.97 17.34 -21.87
C PRO A 368 -36.42 16.82 -23.21
N HIS A 369 -37.58 16.17 -23.26
CA HIS A 369 -38.32 15.97 -24.50
C HIS A 369 -38.73 17.34 -25.02
N SER A 370 -38.19 17.73 -26.16
CA SER A 370 -38.72 18.80 -27.02
C SER A 370 -39.79 18.22 -27.92
N ALA A 371 -40.99 18.77 -27.80
CA ALA A 371 -42.07 18.63 -28.75
C ALA A 371 -41.78 19.33 -30.09
#